data_7ed8300cbb09793197ef1d7b8f0b4a37
#
_entry.id   7ed8300cbb09793197ef1d7b8f0b4a37
#
_cell.length_a   1.000
_cell.length_b   1.000
_cell.length_c   1.000
_cell.angle_alpha   90.00
_cell.angle_beta   90.00
_cell.angle_gamma   90.00
#
_symmetry.space_group_name_H-M   'P 1'
#
loop_
_entity.id
_entity.type
_entity.pdbx_description
1 polymer ?
#
loop_
_entity_poly.entity_id
_entity_poly.type
_entity_poly.pdbx_seq_one_letter_code
_entity_poly.pdbx_strand_id
1 'polypeptide(L)'
;PRKGEYLLYDKRTGNMADHTLFQLPTALGKGILVTPTVHGNLLTGPTAVDIEEKDGVDTTKEGMDAVLAKAALSVPGIPKNQVITSFAGLRAHITKMPKGETAEDFLIGEAKDAPGFIDVAGMESPGLSCAPATGEYVAEMIIEMLKPEKKQDFTGTRKGIPNMALSSDEEKHELIRENPAYGNVICRCEMVTEGEILDAIRRPLGAVTTDGIKRRTRAGMGRCQSGFCNPKVVEILASELGVDEAEIRKAGTGSQYLMEGCGAGQLFAEPCQEEGEAHG
;
A
#
# COMPACT_ATOMS: atom_id res chain seq x y z
N PRO A 1 7.47 10.03 -14.46
CA PRO A 1 7.22 9.87 -13.03
C PRO A 1 8.52 9.98 -12.23
N ARG A 2 8.40 10.33 -10.94
CA ARG A 2 9.54 10.36 -10.02
C ARG A 2 9.47 9.16 -9.08
N LYS A 3 10.44 8.26 -9.19
CA LYS A 3 10.54 7.02 -8.41
C LYS A 3 11.19 7.31 -7.05
N GLY A 4 10.57 6.79 -5.99
CA GLY A 4 11.09 6.80 -4.63
C GLY A 4 11.19 5.39 -4.09
N GLU A 5 12.42 4.95 -3.80
CA GLU A 5 12.70 3.64 -3.23
C GLU A 5 12.90 3.74 -1.73
N TYR A 6 12.41 2.75 -0.98
CA TYR A 6 12.40 2.72 0.47
C TYR A 6 12.91 1.39 1.02
N LEU A 7 13.47 1.43 2.22
CA LEU A 7 13.76 0.26 3.04
C LEU A 7 12.92 0.31 4.32
N LEU A 8 12.22 -0.76 4.61
CA LEU A 8 11.50 -0.96 5.86
C LEU A 8 12.27 -1.94 6.74
N TYR A 9 12.44 -1.55 8.00
CA TYR A 9 13.18 -2.35 8.98
C TYR A 9 12.23 -2.98 10.01
N ASP A 10 12.71 -4.03 10.65
CA ASP A 10 12.02 -4.72 11.74
C ASP A 10 11.72 -3.77 12.91
N LYS A 11 10.67 -4.07 13.68
CA LYS A 11 10.26 -3.30 14.87
C LYS A 11 11.36 -3.16 15.92
N ARG A 12 12.39 -4.02 15.93
CA ARG A 12 13.55 -3.90 16.81
C ARG A 12 14.35 -2.63 16.60
N THR A 13 14.20 -1.96 15.46
CA THR A 13 14.87 -0.71 15.12
C THR A 13 13.99 0.52 15.28
N GLY A 14 12.72 0.33 15.62
CA GLY A 14 11.73 1.41 15.64
C GLY A 14 12.05 2.53 16.64
N ASN A 15 12.83 2.23 17.69
CA ASN A 15 13.27 3.17 18.71
C ASN A 15 14.56 3.93 18.37
N MET A 16 15.11 3.75 17.17
CA MET A 16 16.33 4.47 16.76
C MET A 16 16.07 5.93 16.39
N ALA A 17 14.82 6.32 16.19
CA ALA A 17 14.39 7.70 16.00
C ALA A 17 12.98 7.88 16.59
N ASP A 18 12.74 9.00 17.28
CA ASP A 18 11.43 9.35 17.85
C ASP A 18 10.61 10.23 16.90
N HIS A 19 11.25 10.85 15.93
CA HIS A 19 10.65 11.77 14.97
C HIS A 19 11.19 11.48 13.57
N THR A 20 10.48 11.95 12.55
CA THR A 20 10.98 11.92 11.18
C THR A 20 12.16 12.90 11.06
N LEU A 21 13.32 12.37 10.70
CA LEU A 21 14.54 13.15 10.50
C LEU A 21 14.70 13.51 9.02
N PHE A 22 14.82 14.80 8.75
CA PHE A 22 15.09 15.36 7.44
C PHE A 22 16.56 15.77 7.35
N GLN A 23 17.15 15.54 6.19
CA GLN A 23 18.44 16.14 5.86
C GLN A 23 18.23 17.58 5.36
N LEU A 24 19.29 18.38 5.36
CA LEU A 24 19.26 19.70 4.74
C LEU A 24 18.87 19.56 3.26
N PRO A 25 17.94 20.39 2.77
CA PRO A 25 17.53 20.34 1.36
C PRO A 25 18.73 20.55 0.42
N THR A 26 18.72 19.82 -0.68
CA THR A 26 19.64 19.99 -1.80
C THR A 26 18.87 20.34 -3.07
N ALA A 27 19.56 20.62 -4.17
CA ALA A 27 18.94 20.82 -5.47
C ALA A 27 18.06 19.62 -5.91
N LEU A 28 18.30 18.42 -5.36
CA LEU A 28 17.51 17.20 -5.63
C LEU A 28 16.35 17.00 -4.62
N GLY A 29 16.11 17.96 -3.72
CA GLY A 29 15.02 17.92 -2.75
C GLY A 29 15.45 17.62 -1.31
N LYS A 30 14.53 17.04 -0.51
CA LYS A 30 14.64 16.89 0.95
C LYS A 30 15.62 15.80 1.43
N GLY A 31 16.26 15.08 0.51
CA GLY A 31 17.16 13.97 0.83
C GLY A 31 16.43 12.69 1.30
N ILE A 32 17.21 11.77 1.86
CA ILE A 32 16.71 10.52 2.44
C ILE A 32 16.24 10.79 3.88
N LEU A 33 15.00 10.44 4.16
CA LEU A 33 14.41 10.54 5.49
C LEU A 33 14.67 9.27 6.30
N VAL A 34 14.73 9.44 7.64
CA VAL A 34 14.64 8.34 8.60
C VAL A 34 13.39 8.57 9.44
N THR A 35 12.43 7.66 9.37
CA THR A 35 11.08 7.85 9.89
C THR A 35 10.66 6.68 10.76
N PRO A 36 10.34 6.87 12.05
CA PRO A 36 9.65 5.87 12.83
C PRO A 36 8.21 5.73 12.32
N THR A 37 7.73 4.50 12.17
CA THR A 37 6.36 4.25 11.75
C THR A 37 5.43 4.12 12.94
N VAL A 38 4.13 4.40 12.76
CA VAL A 38 3.09 4.26 13.80
C VAL A 38 2.94 2.82 14.30
N HIS A 39 3.49 1.84 13.59
CA HIS A 39 3.47 0.43 13.97
C HIS A 39 4.78 -0.07 14.57
N GLY A 40 5.70 0.84 14.89
CA GLY A 40 6.96 0.53 15.57
C GLY A 40 8.10 0.06 14.66
N ASN A 41 7.96 0.15 13.36
CA ASN A 41 9.06 -0.08 12.42
C ASN A 41 9.88 1.20 12.19
N LEU A 42 11.06 1.08 11.61
CA LEU A 42 11.81 2.19 11.03
C LEU A 42 11.71 2.15 9.50
N LEU A 43 11.56 3.30 8.87
CA LEU A 43 11.50 3.45 7.42
C LEU A 43 12.60 4.43 6.98
N THR A 44 13.37 4.06 5.95
CA THR A 44 14.32 4.98 5.32
C THR A 44 14.02 5.15 3.84
N GLY A 45 14.20 6.36 3.33
CA GLY A 45 13.83 6.74 1.96
C GLY A 45 13.10 8.10 1.96
N PRO A 46 12.59 8.50 0.79
CA PRO A 46 12.76 7.89 -0.52
C PRO A 46 14.04 8.31 -1.24
N THR A 47 14.40 7.57 -2.29
CA THR A 47 15.19 8.12 -3.38
C THR A 47 14.33 9.11 -4.19
N ALA A 48 14.92 9.86 -5.11
CA ALA A 48 14.20 10.78 -6.01
C ALA A 48 14.85 10.71 -7.40
N VAL A 49 14.36 9.78 -8.23
CA VAL A 49 14.89 9.53 -9.55
C VAL A 49 13.76 9.65 -10.58
N ASP A 50 13.94 10.52 -11.56
CA ASP A 50 12.99 10.65 -12.67
C ASP A 50 13.20 9.48 -13.62
N ILE A 51 12.12 8.79 -13.98
CA ILE A 51 12.10 7.64 -14.88
C ILE A 51 11.03 7.85 -15.96
N GLU A 52 11.19 7.18 -17.10
CA GLU A 52 10.20 7.25 -18.17
C GLU A 52 9.07 6.23 -17.97
N GLU A 53 9.40 5.08 -17.42
CA GLU A 53 8.45 3.99 -17.21
C GLU A 53 7.41 4.34 -16.17
N LYS A 54 6.12 4.23 -16.53
CA LYS A 54 5.00 4.60 -15.68
C LYS A 54 4.64 3.54 -14.64
N ASP A 55 5.14 2.32 -14.78
CA ASP A 55 4.89 1.17 -13.92
C ASP A 55 6.17 0.64 -13.24
N GLY A 56 7.29 1.35 -13.36
CA GLY A 56 8.62 0.98 -12.82
C GLY A 56 8.72 1.03 -11.30
N VAL A 57 7.99 0.17 -10.61
CA VAL A 57 7.94 0.07 -9.13
C VAL A 57 8.92 -0.94 -8.53
N ASP A 58 9.83 -1.47 -9.32
CA ASP A 58 10.97 -2.28 -8.87
C ASP A 58 11.92 -1.49 -7.98
N THR A 59 12.64 -2.18 -7.10
CA THR A 59 13.75 -1.58 -6.35
C THR A 59 15.08 -1.98 -6.97
N THR A 60 16.04 -1.04 -6.96
CA THR A 60 17.35 -1.23 -7.56
C THR A 60 18.43 -1.35 -6.48
N LYS A 61 19.52 -2.06 -6.80
CA LYS A 61 20.67 -2.14 -5.89
C LYS A 61 21.25 -0.75 -5.61
N GLU A 62 21.36 0.07 -6.63
CA GLU A 62 21.88 1.44 -6.55
C GLU A 62 21.01 2.33 -5.67
N GLY A 63 19.68 2.25 -5.80
CA GLY A 63 18.72 2.97 -4.97
C GLY A 63 18.78 2.54 -3.51
N MET A 64 18.82 1.24 -3.25
CA MET A 64 18.94 0.69 -1.90
C MET A 64 20.27 1.07 -1.24
N ASP A 65 21.40 0.97 -1.96
CA ASP A 65 22.73 1.38 -1.46
C ASP A 65 22.74 2.88 -1.14
N ALA A 66 22.13 3.72 -1.98
CA ALA A 66 22.02 5.15 -1.75
C ALA A 66 21.17 5.46 -0.51
N VAL A 67 20.05 4.75 -0.30
CA VAL A 67 19.20 4.89 0.90
C VAL A 67 20.00 4.55 2.15
N LEU A 68 20.70 3.40 2.16
CA LEU A 68 21.51 2.96 3.30
C LEU A 68 22.62 3.97 3.64
N ALA A 69 23.36 4.42 2.64
CA ALA A 69 24.47 5.35 2.84
C ALA A 69 24.03 6.71 3.38
N LYS A 70 22.94 7.26 2.82
CA LYS A 70 22.43 8.58 3.22
C LYS A 70 21.67 8.54 4.55
N ALA A 71 20.90 7.49 4.83
CA ALA A 71 20.23 7.32 6.11
C ALA A 71 21.23 7.27 7.27
N ALA A 72 22.40 6.64 7.06
CA ALA A 72 23.46 6.55 8.05
C ALA A 72 24.08 7.92 8.43
N LEU A 73 23.90 8.95 7.61
CA LEU A 73 24.33 10.32 7.95
C LEU A 73 23.43 10.94 9.02
N SER A 74 22.14 10.58 9.04
CA SER A 74 21.18 11.07 10.03
C SER A 74 21.15 10.19 11.27
N VAL A 75 21.20 8.87 11.11
CA VAL A 75 21.20 7.89 12.19
C VAL A 75 22.34 6.88 11.96
N PRO A 76 23.52 7.10 12.54
CA PRO A 76 24.61 6.15 12.44
C PRO A 76 24.26 4.79 13.05
N GLY A 77 24.70 3.71 12.41
CA GLY A 77 24.55 2.36 12.95
C GLY A 77 23.20 1.69 12.71
N ILE A 78 22.35 2.17 11.80
CA ILE A 78 21.15 1.44 11.40
C ILE A 78 21.54 0.05 10.88
N PRO A 79 21.04 -1.04 11.50
CA PRO A 79 21.49 -2.39 11.16
C PRO A 79 20.87 -2.88 9.85
N LYS A 80 21.68 -3.04 8.81
CA LYS A 80 21.25 -3.49 7.47
C LYS A 80 20.55 -4.86 7.48
N ASN A 81 20.95 -5.75 8.39
CA ASN A 81 20.36 -7.08 8.55
C ASN A 81 18.97 -7.08 9.20
N GLN A 82 18.45 -5.92 9.59
CA GLN A 82 17.10 -5.75 10.08
C GLN A 82 16.13 -5.23 8.99
N VAL A 83 16.58 -5.06 7.76
CA VAL A 83 15.68 -4.78 6.63
C VAL A 83 14.79 -5.99 6.41
N ILE A 84 13.47 -5.77 6.45
CA ILE A 84 12.47 -6.82 6.23
C ILE A 84 11.88 -6.79 4.83
N THR A 85 11.87 -5.61 4.20
CA THR A 85 11.43 -5.45 2.81
C THR A 85 11.94 -4.14 2.20
N SER A 86 11.97 -4.10 0.87
CA SER A 86 12.12 -2.88 0.08
C SER A 86 10.89 -2.69 -0.79
N PHE A 87 10.60 -1.46 -1.15
CA PHE A 87 9.53 -1.13 -2.10
C PHE A 87 9.82 0.21 -2.75
N ALA A 88 9.18 0.44 -3.90
CA ALA A 88 9.21 1.74 -4.56
C ALA A 88 7.80 2.24 -4.83
N GLY A 89 7.66 3.55 -4.91
CA GLY A 89 6.46 4.21 -5.36
C GLY A 89 6.78 5.23 -6.44
N LEU A 90 5.82 5.48 -7.31
CA LEU A 90 5.91 6.48 -8.36
C LEU A 90 5.06 7.68 -8.00
N ARG A 91 5.69 8.85 -8.03
CA ARG A 91 5.02 10.13 -7.86
C ARG A 91 4.75 10.72 -9.23
N ALA A 92 3.47 10.99 -9.53
CA ALA A 92 3.10 11.68 -10.74
C ALA A 92 3.68 13.11 -10.70
N HIS A 93 4.35 13.49 -11.76
CA HIS A 93 4.96 14.80 -11.92
C HIS A 93 4.45 15.44 -13.21
N ILE A 94 3.97 16.69 -13.12
CA ILE A 94 3.51 17.43 -14.30
C ILE A 94 4.73 17.92 -15.06
N THR A 95 4.93 17.41 -16.28
CA THR A 95 6.07 17.76 -17.13
C THR A 95 5.71 18.79 -18.21
N LYS A 96 4.42 18.96 -18.49
CA LYS A 96 3.92 19.92 -19.49
C LYS A 96 2.73 20.66 -18.91
N MET A 97 2.88 21.97 -18.75
CA MET A 97 1.80 22.85 -18.34
C MET A 97 1.14 23.52 -19.54
N PRO A 98 -0.15 23.85 -19.47
CA PRO A 98 -0.78 24.75 -20.42
C PRO A 98 0.04 26.05 -20.56
N LYS A 99 0.02 26.63 -21.77
CA LYS A 99 0.82 27.82 -22.07
C LYS A 99 0.40 29.00 -21.15
N GLY A 100 1.33 29.45 -20.32
CA GLY A 100 1.14 30.54 -19.38
C GLY A 100 0.89 30.14 -17.92
N GLU A 101 0.91 28.84 -17.61
CA GLU A 101 0.81 28.31 -16.26
C GLU A 101 2.16 27.76 -15.78
N THR A 102 2.44 27.86 -14.49
CA THR A 102 3.68 27.35 -13.88
C THR A 102 3.45 25.97 -13.29
N ALA A 103 4.42 25.07 -13.44
CA ALA A 103 4.37 23.70 -12.91
C ALA A 103 4.56 23.61 -11.38
N GLU A 104 4.50 24.72 -10.67
CA GLU A 104 4.90 24.80 -9.26
C GLU A 104 3.74 24.68 -8.27
N ASP A 105 2.49 24.56 -8.74
CA ASP A 105 1.31 24.52 -7.88
C ASP A 105 0.35 23.39 -8.28
N PHE A 106 -0.66 23.16 -7.45
CA PHE A 106 -1.72 22.19 -7.72
C PHE A 106 -2.57 22.63 -8.89
N LEU A 107 -2.84 21.70 -9.79
CA LEU A 107 -3.82 21.88 -10.85
C LEU A 107 -5.15 21.29 -10.39
N ILE A 108 -6.07 22.16 -9.93
CA ILE A 108 -7.40 21.74 -9.50
C ILE A 108 -8.41 22.64 -10.20
N GLY A 109 -9.24 22.03 -11.06
CA GLY A 109 -10.25 22.81 -11.79
C GLY A 109 -10.83 22.07 -12.98
N GLU A 110 -11.86 22.66 -13.57
CA GLU A 110 -12.48 22.16 -14.79
C GLU A 110 -11.53 22.33 -15.98
N ALA A 111 -11.35 21.27 -16.76
CA ALA A 111 -10.53 21.30 -17.97
C ALA A 111 -11.16 22.21 -19.03
N LYS A 112 -10.36 23.12 -19.60
CA LYS A 112 -10.85 24.14 -20.57
C LYS A 112 -11.40 23.53 -21.87
N ASP A 113 -10.91 22.35 -22.24
CA ASP A 113 -11.24 21.62 -23.46
C ASP A 113 -12.21 20.44 -23.24
N ALA A 114 -12.59 20.19 -21.99
CA ALA A 114 -13.49 19.08 -21.63
C ALA A 114 -14.46 19.51 -20.51
N PRO A 115 -15.56 20.23 -20.84
CA PRO A 115 -16.55 20.65 -19.86
C PRO A 115 -17.09 19.45 -19.04
N GLY A 116 -17.18 19.62 -17.71
CA GLY A 116 -17.55 18.56 -16.77
C GLY A 116 -16.42 17.64 -16.34
N PHE A 117 -15.23 17.77 -16.91
CA PHE A 117 -14.03 17.06 -16.47
C PHE A 117 -13.22 17.92 -15.51
N ILE A 118 -13.01 17.44 -14.29
CA ILE A 118 -12.23 18.15 -13.26
C ILE A 118 -10.87 17.50 -13.11
N ASP A 119 -9.83 18.26 -13.42
CA ASP A 119 -8.45 17.87 -13.13
C ASP A 119 -8.15 18.07 -11.64
N VAL A 120 -7.45 17.08 -11.05
CA VAL A 120 -6.91 17.14 -9.69
C VAL A 120 -5.50 16.55 -9.73
N ALA A 121 -4.52 17.37 -10.06
CA ALA A 121 -3.17 16.95 -10.40
C ALA A 121 -2.10 17.85 -9.77
N GLY A 122 -0.83 17.44 -9.87
CA GLY A 122 0.31 18.22 -9.40
C GLY A 122 0.55 18.22 -7.90
N MET A 123 -0.25 17.52 -7.11
CA MET A 123 -0.14 17.54 -5.65
C MET A 123 1.09 16.80 -5.10
N GLU A 124 1.67 15.90 -5.86
CA GLU A 124 2.90 15.16 -5.52
C GLU A 124 2.93 14.62 -4.06
N SER A 125 3.99 14.96 -3.30
CA SER A 125 4.20 14.45 -1.94
C SER A 125 3.08 14.77 -0.93
N PRO A 126 2.46 15.95 -0.90
CA PRO A 126 1.39 16.26 0.04
C PRO A 126 0.01 15.70 -0.36
N GLY A 127 -0.11 15.00 -1.49
CA GLY A 127 -1.39 14.52 -2.02
C GLY A 127 -2.26 13.78 -1.02
N LEU A 128 -1.69 12.87 -0.22
CA LEU A 128 -2.45 12.13 0.78
C LEU A 128 -2.89 13.03 1.95
N SER A 129 -2.02 13.91 2.42
CA SER A 129 -2.33 14.80 3.56
C SER A 129 -3.30 15.92 3.19
N CYS A 130 -3.30 16.41 1.96
CA CYS A 130 -4.24 17.43 1.48
C CYS A 130 -5.55 16.84 0.92
N ALA A 131 -5.65 15.52 0.74
CA ALA A 131 -6.80 14.87 0.12
C ALA A 131 -8.17 15.22 0.74
N PRO A 132 -8.34 15.35 2.07
CA PRO A 132 -9.62 15.76 2.65
C PRO A 132 -10.04 17.16 2.20
N ALA A 133 -9.17 18.16 2.31
CA ALA A 133 -9.45 19.54 1.91
C ALA A 133 -9.65 19.66 0.39
N THR A 134 -8.84 18.96 -0.39
CA THR A 134 -9.02 18.89 -1.85
C THR A 134 -10.35 18.24 -2.22
N GLY A 135 -10.75 17.21 -1.51
CA GLY A 135 -12.03 16.53 -1.72
C GLY A 135 -13.23 17.45 -1.44
N GLU A 136 -13.18 18.24 -0.38
CA GLU A 136 -14.21 19.26 -0.07
C GLU A 136 -14.26 20.31 -1.17
N TYR A 137 -13.13 20.86 -1.58
CA TYR A 137 -13.05 21.86 -2.64
C TYR A 137 -13.62 21.37 -3.98
N VAL A 138 -13.26 20.15 -4.39
CA VAL A 138 -13.80 19.53 -5.61
C VAL A 138 -15.29 19.23 -5.48
N ALA A 139 -15.74 18.80 -4.30
CA ALA A 139 -17.17 18.57 -4.05
C ALA A 139 -17.99 19.85 -4.19
N GLU A 140 -17.49 20.99 -3.70
CA GLU A 140 -18.14 22.31 -3.87
C GLU A 140 -18.27 22.68 -5.35
N MET A 141 -17.20 22.47 -6.15
CA MET A 141 -17.26 22.70 -7.61
C MET A 141 -18.33 21.82 -8.27
N ILE A 142 -18.40 20.53 -7.93
CA ILE A 142 -19.40 19.61 -8.48
C ILE A 142 -20.81 20.02 -8.07
N ILE A 143 -21.00 20.47 -6.82
CA ILE A 143 -22.30 20.94 -6.32
C ILE A 143 -22.76 22.20 -7.09
N GLU A 144 -21.86 23.12 -7.37
CA GLU A 144 -22.17 24.31 -8.18
C GLU A 144 -22.56 23.95 -9.62
N MET A 145 -21.87 22.99 -10.22
CA MET A 145 -22.13 22.53 -11.59
C MET A 145 -23.45 21.76 -11.73
N LEU A 146 -23.68 20.80 -10.83
CA LEU A 146 -24.79 19.85 -10.95
C LEU A 146 -26.02 20.22 -10.12
N LYS A 147 -25.86 21.06 -9.10
CA LYS A 147 -26.91 21.42 -8.11
C LYS A 147 -27.71 20.23 -7.60
N PRO A 148 -27.05 19.16 -7.13
CA PRO A 148 -27.70 17.93 -6.72
C PRO A 148 -28.59 18.14 -5.49
N GLU A 149 -29.67 17.40 -5.40
CA GLU A 149 -30.46 17.34 -4.18
C GLU A 149 -29.73 16.58 -3.08
N LYS A 150 -29.87 17.04 -1.83
CA LYS A 150 -29.29 16.35 -0.66
C LYS A 150 -30.03 15.05 -0.40
N LYS A 151 -29.28 13.96 -0.18
CA LYS A 151 -29.87 12.69 0.29
C LYS A 151 -30.46 12.89 1.68
N GLN A 152 -31.71 12.46 1.89
CA GLN A 152 -32.38 12.55 3.19
C GLN A 152 -31.83 11.52 4.18
N ASP A 153 -31.50 10.31 3.70
CA ASP A 153 -31.01 9.19 4.53
C ASP A 153 -29.51 8.96 4.31
N PHE A 154 -28.69 10.00 4.50
CA PHE A 154 -27.25 9.89 4.36
C PHE A 154 -26.58 9.42 5.66
N THR A 155 -25.95 8.24 5.61
CA THR A 155 -25.08 7.74 6.69
C THR A 155 -23.64 8.17 6.43
N GLY A 156 -23.18 9.19 7.14
CA GLY A 156 -21.82 9.75 7.00
C GLY A 156 -20.70 8.95 7.68
N THR A 157 -21.05 7.89 8.41
CA THR A 157 -20.09 7.09 9.17
C THR A 157 -20.12 5.63 8.75
N ARG A 158 -19.01 4.95 8.94
CA ARG A 158 -18.85 3.52 8.68
C ARG A 158 -18.10 2.87 9.84
N LYS A 159 -18.60 1.70 10.32
CA LYS A 159 -17.90 0.91 11.34
C LYS A 159 -16.52 0.50 10.81
N GLY A 160 -15.47 0.74 11.60
CA GLY A 160 -14.12 0.28 11.33
C GLY A 160 -13.99 -1.24 11.47
N ILE A 161 -12.89 -1.80 10.98
CA ILE A 161 -12.50 -3.17 11.33
C ILE A 161 -11.91 -3.10 12.74
N PRO A 162 -12.35 -3.94 13.69
CA PRO A 162 -11.70 -4.05 14.99
C PRO A 162 -10.22 -4.36 14.84
N ASN A 163 -9.39 -3.86 15.76
CA ASN A 163 -7.97 -4.19 15.78
C ASN A 163 -7.67 -5.02 17.03
N MET A 164 -7.67 -6.34 16.87
CA MET A 164 -7.46 -7.29 17.98
C MET A 164 -6.11 -7.12 18.69
N ALA A 165 -5.09 -6.65 17.98
CA ALA A 165 -3.78 -6.41 18.59
C ALA A 165 -3.78 -5.24 19.58
N LEU A 166 -4.69 -4.27 19.43
CA LEU A 166 -4.79 -3.06 20.24
C LEU A 166 -5.99 -3.06 21.21
N SER A 167 -6.94 -4.00 21.02
CA SER A 167 -8.12 -4.11 21.87
C SER A 167 -7.78 -4.56 23.30
N SER A 168 -8.57 -4.14 24.27
CA SER A 168 -8.51 -4.65 25.64
C SER A 168 -8.94 -6.12 25.72
N ASP A 169 -8.64 -6.80 26.81
CA ASP A 169 -9.01 -8.20 26.96
C ASP A 169 -10.54 -8.37 27.02
N GLU A 170 -11.25 -7.42 27.60
CA GLU A 170 -12.72 -7.39 27.65
C GLU A 170 -13.29 -7.27 26.22
N GLU A 171 -12.80 -6.34 25.43
CA GLU A 171 -13.20 -6.16 24.02
C GLU A 171 -12.92 -7.41 23.19
N LYS A 172 -11.74 -8.04 23.37
CA LYS A 172 -11.40 -9.30 22.69
C LYS A 172 -12.39 -10.41 23.06
N HIS A 173 -12.70 -10.58 24.33
CA HIS A 173 -13.68 -11.58 24.78
C HIS A 173 -15.07 -11.32 24.19
N GLU A 174 -15.48 -10.07 24.08
CA GLU A 174 -16.75 -9.71 23.46
C GLU A 174 -16.78 -10.06 21.98
N LEU A 175 -15.75 -9.64 21.23
CA LEU A 175 -15.63 -9.94 19.81
C LEU A 175 -15.59 -11.44 19.50
N ILE A 176 -14.84 -12.22 20.31
CA ILE A 176 -14.77 -13.68 20.14
C ILE A 176 -16.12 -14.35 20.46
N ARG A 177 -16.87 -13.84 21.45
CA ARG A 177 -18.20 -14.34 21.77
C ARG A 177 -19.21 -14.08 20.67
N GLU A 178 -19.15 -12.89 20.05
CA GLU A 178 -19.99 -12.52 18.90
C GLU A 178 -19.64 -13.30 17.64
N ASN A 179 -18.34 -13.45 17.37
CA ASN A 179 -17.82 -14.17 16.22
C ASN A 179 -16.51 -14.91 16.57
N PRO A 180 -16.56 -16.25 16.71
CA PRO A 180 -15.39 -17.08 17.07
C PRO A 180 -14.18 -16.91 16.16
N ALA A 181 -14.34 -16.45 14.92
CA ALA A 181 -13.24 -16.17 13.99
C ALA A 181 -12.25 -15.12 14.52
N TYR A 182 -12.69 -14.23 15.42
CA TYR A 182 -11.78 -13.30 16.10
C TYR A 182 -10.82 -13.99 17.09
N GLY A 183 -11.10 -15.22 17.49
CA GLY A 183 -10.20 -16.04 18.31
C GLY A 183 -9.10 -16.76 17.53
N ASN A 184 -9.20 -16.81 16.20
CA ASN A 184 -8.25 -17.53 15.35
C ASN A 184 -7.20 -16.57 14.76
N VAL A 185 -5.96 -16.61 15.29
CA VAL A 185 -4.85 -15.74 14.83
C VAL A 185 -4.22 -16.32 13.57
N ILE A 186 -4.37 -15.62 12.45
CA ILE A 186 -3.83 -15.98 11.13
C ILE A 186 -2.43 -15.38 10.94
N CYS A 187 -2.26 -14.07 11.15
CA CYS A 187 -0.97 -13.41 11.04
C CYS A 187 -0.36 -13.18 12.42
N ARG A 188 0.57 -14.04 12.83
CA ARG A 188 1.22 -13.97 14.15
C ARG A 188 2.17 -12.76 14.31
N CYS A 189 2.77 -12.28 13.21
CA CYS A 189 3.68 -11.13 13.26
C CYS A 189 2.98 -9.82 13.58
N GLU A 190 1.74 -9.66 13.11
CA GLU A 190 0.91 -8.46 13.29
C GLU A 190 -0.33 -8.75 14.15
N MET A 191 -0.47 -9.97 14.67
CA MET A 191 -1.58 -10.42 15.53
C MET A 191 -2.97 -10.23 14.89
N VAL A 192 -3.05 -10.42 13.55
CA VAL A 192 -4.32 -10.28 12.82
C VAL A 192 -5.07 -11.61 12.83
N THR A 193 -6.35 -11.53 13.15
CA THR A 193 -7.26 -12.68 13.26
C THR A 193 -8.04 -12.94 11.97
N GLU A 194 -8.65 -14.12 11.90
CA GLU A 194 -9.57 -14.49 10.82
C GLU A 194 -10.78 -13.55 10.77
N GLY A 195 -11.33 -13.16 11.93
CA GLY A 195 -12.44 -12.21 12.01
C GLY A 195 -12.13 -10.88 11.34
N GLU A 196 -10.95 -10.31 11.57
CA GLU A 196 -10.50 -9.09 10.91
C GLU A 196 -10.36 -9.26 9.40
N ILE A 197 -9.87 -10.42 8.94
CA ILE A 197 -9.75 -10.74 7.51
C ILE A 197 -11.14 -10.85 6.86
N LEU A 198 -12.07 -11.55 7.52
CA LEU A 198 -13.46 -11.67 7.04
C LEU A 198 -14.15 -10.31 6.94
N ASP A 199 -13.97 -9.45 7.94
CA ASP A 199 -14.47 -8.07 7.89
C ASP A 199 -13.87 -7.26 6.74
N ALA A 200 -12.59 -7.46 6.46
CA ALA A 200 -11.93 -6.80 5.33
C ALA A 200 -12.49 -7.23 3.97
N ILE A 201 -12.96 -8.48 3.87
CA ILE A 201 -13.55 -9.04 2.65
C ILE A 201 -15.03 -8.64 2.51
N ARG A 202 -15.82 -8.78 3.59
CA ARG A 202 -17.29 -8.66 3.57
C ARG A 202 -17.81 -7.21 3.59
N ARG A 203 -16.97 -6.25 3.93
CA ARG A 203 -17.37 -4.83 3.97
C ARG A 203 -17.64 -4.26 2.59
N PRO A 204 -18.42 -3.14 2.47
CA PRO A 204 -18.54 -2.42 1.21
C PRO A 204 -17.16 -2.06 0.63
N LEU A 205 -16.95 -2.31 -0.67
CA LEU A 205 -15.63 -2.26 -1.31
C LEU A 205 -14.62 -3.18 -0.62
N GLY A 206 -15.04 -4.42 -0.37
CA GLY A 206 -14.25 -5.45 0.29
C GLY A 206 -12.96 -5.81 -0.45
N ALA A 207 -12.07 -6.49 0.24
CA ALA A 207 -10.85 -6.99 -0.35
C ALA A 207 -11.15 -8.18 -1.28
N VAL A 208 -10.61 -8.15 -2.49
CA VAL A 208 -10.68 -9.24 -3.48
C VAL A 208 -9.28 -9.75 -3.87
N THR A 209 -8.24 -9.29 -3.18
CA THR A 209 -6.85 -9.67 -3.37
C THR A 209 -6.15 -9.75 -2.01
N THR A 210 -5.03 -10.46 -1.92
CA THR A 210 -4.30 -10.55 -0.64
C THR A 210 -3.68 -9.20 -0.25
N ASP A 211 -3.25 -8.37 -1.20
CA ASP A 211 -2.82 -6.99 -0.93
C ASP A 211 -3.99 -6.11 -0.47
N GLY A 212 -5.20 -6.39 -0.94
CA GLY A 212 -6.42 -5.75 -0.45
C GLY A 212 -6.67 -6.03 1.03
N ILE A 213 -6.49 -7.28 1.48
CA ILE A 213 -6.54 -7.67 2.90
C ILE A 213 -5.41 -7.02 3.68
N LYS A 214 -4.17 -7.14 3.19
CA LYS A 214 -2.96 -6.57 3.80
C LYS A 214 -3.10 -5.07 4.09
N ARG A 215 -3.64 -4.30 3.14
CA ARG A 215 -3.81 -2.84 3.30
C ARG A 215 -4.92 -2.47 4.28
N ARG A 216 -5.86 -3.38 4.57
CA ARG A 216 -6.98 -3.13 5.50
C ARG A 216 -6.73 -3.65 6.91
N THR A 217 -5.95 -4.73 7.05
CA THR A 217 -5.73 -5.43 8.33
C THR A 217 -4.28 -5.47 8.78
N ARG A 218 -3.30 -5.24 7.89
CA ARG A 218 -1.86 -5.46 8.06
C ARG A 218 -1.42 -6.93 8.02
N ALA A 219 -2.31 -7.90 7.76
CA ALA A 219 -1.89 -9.28 7.54
C ALA A 219 -0.80 -9.36 6.45
N GLY A 220 0.36 -9.95 6.78
CA GLY A 220 1.50 -10.04 5.87
C GLY A 220 2.48 -8.86 5.91
N MET A 221 2.26 -7.82 6.72
CA MET A 221 3.18 -6.67 6.85
C MET A 221 4.29 -6.87 7.89
N GLY A 222 4.25 -7.95 8.67
CA GLY A 222 5.24 -8.23 9.69
C GLY A 222 6.56 -8.76 9.11
N ARG A 223 7.50 -9.09 10.00
CA ARG A 223 8.87 -9.45 9.64
C ARG A 223 9.02 -10.61 8.65
N CYS A 224 8.06 -11.55 8.61
CA CYS A 224 8.08 -12.68 7.67
C CYS A 224 7.56 -12.33 6.28
N GLN A 225 7.00 -11.12 6.09
CA GLN A 225 6.48 -10.63 4.81
C GLN A 225 5.59 -11.65 4.09
N SER A 226 4.53 -12.10 4.79
CA SER A 226 3.54 -13.08 4.33
C SER A 226 4.02 -14.54 4.27
N GLY A 227 5.28 -14.83 4.58
CA GLY A 227 5.85 -16.17 4.44
C GLY A 227 5.13 -17.30 5.18
N PHE A 228 4.35 -17.00 6.23
CA PHE A 228 3.60 -17.99 6.99
C PHE A 228 2.08 -17.84 6.88
N CYS A 229 1.57 -16.61 6.81
CA CYS A 229 0.13 -16.40 6.84
C CYS A 229 -0.53 -16.46 5.45
N ASN A 230 0.23 -16.27 4.38
CA ASN A 230 -0.33 -16.13 3.03
C ASN A 230 -1.18 -17.34 2.57
N PRO A 231 -0.76 -18.61 2.76
CA PRO A 231 -1.59 -19.75 2.36
C PRO A 231 -2.98 -19.70 3.00
N LYS A 232 -3.04 -19.39 4.31
CA LYS A 232 -4.32 -19.31 5.01
C LYS A 232 -5.14 -18.08 4.59
N VAL A 233 -4.50 -16.96 4.26
CA VAL A 233 -5.19 -15.78 3.71
C VAL A 233 -5.78 -16.08 2.34
N VAL A 234 -5.06 -16.83 1.49
CA VAL A 234 -5.56 -17.27 0.17
C VAL A 234 -6.77 -18.19 0.33
N GLU A 235 -6.69 -19.21 1.20
CA GLU A 235 -7.78 -20.13 1.49
C GLU A 235 -9.05 -19.39 1.96
N ILE A 236 -8.92 -18.47 2.93
CA ILE A 236 -10.04 -17.68 3.45
C ILE A 236 -10.64 -16.83 2.33
N LEU A 237 -9.80 -16.16 1.55
CA LEU A 237 -10.26 -15.28 0.46
C LEU A 237 -10.97 -16.06 -0.64
N ALA A 238 -10.43 -17.21 -1.05
CA ALA A 238 -11.03 -18.09 -2.05
C ALA A 238 -12.41 -18.61 -1.58
N SER A 239 -12.47 -19.06 -0.33
CA SER A 239 -13.73 -19.54 0.28
C SER A 239 -14.80 -18.43 0.31
N GLU A 240 -14.44 -17.21 0.72
CA GLU A 240 -15.37 -16.08 0.82
C GLU A 240 -15.84 -15.57 -0.55
N LEU A 241 -14.98 -15.63 -1.55
CA LEU A 241 -15.34 -15.22 -2.92
C LEU A 241 -16.00 -16.34 -3.73
N GLY A 242 -15.97 -17.58 -3.25
CA GLY A 242 -16.51 -18.75 -3.96
C GLY A 242 -15.75 -19.10 -5.23
N VAL A 243 -14.42 -18.91 -5.23
CA VAL A 243 -13.53 -19.18 -6.36
C VAL A 243 -12.42 -20.18 -5.97
N ASP A 244 -11.71 -20.73 -6.96
CA ASP A 244 -10.55 -21.58 -6.71
C ASP A 244 -9.37 -20.76 -6.18
N GLU A 245 -8.52 -21.38 -5.33
CA GLU A 245 -7.33 -20.72 -4.82
C GLU A 245 -6.36 -20.27 -5.93
N ALA A 246 -6.34 -20.95 -7.07
CA ALA A 246 -5.55 -20.58 -8.24
C ALA A 246 -6.01 -19.23 -8.87
N GLU A 247 -7.25 -18.83 -8.66
CA GLU A 247 -7.77 -17.56 -9.14
C GLU A 247 -7.38 -16.38 -8.24
N ILE A 248 -6.95 -16.67 -7.00
CA ILE A 248 -6.57 -15.64 -6.04
C ILE A 248 -5.29 -14.93 -6.48
N ARG A 249 -5.36 -13.60 -6.47
CA ARG A 249 -4.28 -12.72 -6.90
C ARG A 249 -3.67 -11.96 -5.72
N LYS A 250 -2.39 -11.67 -5.85
CA LYS A 250 -1.71 -10.75 -4.94
C LYS A 250 -2.27 -9.33 -5.07
N ALA A 251 -2.36 -8.82 -6.28
CA ALA A 251 -2.82 -7.47 -6.60
C ALA A 251 -3.61 -7.43 -7.92
N GLY A 252 -3.03 -6.91 -8.99
CA GLY A 252 -3.65 -6.81 -10.31
C GLY A 252 -3.60 -8.10 -11.13
N THR A 253 -3.99 -8.00 -12.39
CA THR A 253 -3.95 -9.10 -13.36
C THR A 253 -2.51 -9.63 -13.49
N GLY A 254 -2.35 -10.95 -13.62
CA GLY A 254 -1.05 -11.60 -13.76
C GLY A 254 -0.28 -11.81 -12.45
N SER A 255 -0.92 -11.56 -11.28
CA SER A 255 -0.28 -11.72 -9.97
C SER A 255 -0.85 -12.90 -9.15
N GLN A 256 -1.21 -13.98 -9.82
CA GLN A 256 -1.64 -15.23 -9.20
C GLN A 256 -0.49 -15.86 -8.40
N TYR A 257 -0.84 -16.58 -7.33
CA TYR A 257 0.14 -17.35 -6.55
C TYR A 257 0.38 -18.75 -7.09
N LEU A 258 -0.62 -19.31 -7.73
CA LEU A 258 -0.58 -20.65 -8.30
C LEU A 258 -0.69 -20.54 -9.82
N MET A 259 0.11 -21.33 -10.52
CA MET A 259 0.00 -21.49 -11.96
C MET A 259 -0.98 -22.62 -12.27
N GLU A 260 -1.76 -22.49 -13.34
CA GLU A 260 -2.60 -23.58 -13.83
C GLU A 260 -1.77 -24.86 -14.08
N GLY A 261 -2.25 -25.98 -13.60
CA GLY A 261 -1.55 -27.26 -13.72
C GLY A 261 -0.52 -27.56 -12.64
N CYS A 262 -0.19 -26.62 -11.73
CA CYS A 262 0.69 -26.85 -10.59
C CYS A 262 -0.10 -27.28 -9.34
N GLY A 263 -0.89 -28.34 -9.40
CA GLY A 263 -1.50 -28.95 -8.24
C GLY A 263 -0.47 -29.69 -7.37
N ALA A 264 -0.76 -29.84 -6.06
CA ALA A 264 0.14 -30.46 -5.07
C ALA A 264 0.64 -31.88 -5.45
N GLY A 265 0.02 -32.53 -6.42
CA GLY A 265 0.47 -33.82 -6.98
C GLY A 265 1.50 -33.72 -8.10
N GLN A 266 1.78 -32.53 -8.64
CA GLN A 266 2.72 -32.35 -9.76
C GLN A 266 4.07 -31.72 -9.35
N LEU A 267 4.24 -31.38 -8.08
CA LEU A 267 5.51 -30.83 -7.55
C LEU A 267 6.72 -31.78 -7.68
N PHE A 268 6.51 -33.03 -8.13
CA PHE A 268 7.55 -34.02 -8.34
C PHE A 268 7.55 -34.62 -9.77
N ALA A 269 6.72 -34.13 -10.68
CA ALA A 269 6.74 -34.50 -12.08
C ALA A 269 7.40 -33.36 -12.89
N GLU A 270 8.33 -33.72 -13.71
CA GLU A 270 9.21 -32.97 -14.61
C GLU A 270 8.96 -31.47 -14.83
N PRO A 271 10.01 -30.62 -15.01
CA PRO A 271 9.85 -29.18 -15.20
C PRO A 271 8.93 -28.90 -16.38
N CYS A 272 8.02 -27.95 -16.22
CA CYS A 272 7.18 -27.43 -17.29
C CYS A 272 8.04 -27.13 -18.52
N GLN A 273 7.80 -27.80 -19.62
CA GLN A 273 8.44 -27.49 -20.90
C GLN A 273 7.95 -26.11 -21.31
N GLU A 274 8.85 -25.14 -21.35
CA GLU A 274 8.61 -23.88 -22.05
C GLU A 274 8.39 -24.22 -23.53
N GLU A 275 7.17 -24.11 -24.01
CA GLU A 275 6.90 -24.09 -25.44
C GLU A 275 7.51 -22.78 -25.99
N GLY A 276 8.73 -22.91 -26.48
CA GLY A 276 9.42 -21.86 -27.21
C GLY A 276 8.68 -21.59 -28.51
N GLU A 277 7.89 -20.54 -28.59
CA GLU A 277 7.50 -19.96 -29.86
C GLU A 277 8.74 -19.39 -30.55
N ALA A 278 9.26 -20.16 -31.50
CA ALA A 278 10.23 -19.69 -32.45
C ALA A 278 9.56 -18.68 -33.38
N HIS A 279 9.85 -17.41 -33.21
CA HIS A 279 9.60 -16.43 -34.25
C HIS A 279 10.71 -16.52 -35.28
N GLY A 280 10.33 -17.04 -36.48
CA GLY A 280 11.09 -16.91 -37.71
C GLY A 280 10.93 -15.52 -38.34
#